data_aaa105f2792c72092c3ea1cd94727799
#
_entry.id   aaa105f2792c72092c3ea1cd94727799
#
_cell.length_a   1.000
_cell.length_b   1.000
_cell.length_c   1.000
_cell.angle_alpha   90.00
_cell.angle_beta   90.00
_cell.angle_gamma   90.00
#
_symmetry.space_group_name_H-M   'P 1'
#
loop_
_entity.id
_entity.type
_entity.pdbx_description
1 polymer ?
#
loop_
_entity_poly.entity_id
_entity_poly.type
_entity_poly.pdbx_seq_one_letter_code
_entity_poly.pdbx_strand_id
1 'polypeptide(L)'
;MSTIKLYPMKEIKIIIDGEHIKFVTEVLDRIKASGYTIFSNLSGKGHSGFHEGHLLFNDTSSLQMVLTVVPDEKVEPILSGLRPFLERHSGSIFVIDACVLRKDHFES
;
A
#
# COMPACT_ATOMS: atom_id res chain seq x y z
N MET A 1 -24.17 21.38 20.55
CA MET A 1 -23.06 21.47 19.60
C MET A 1 -22.47 20.10 19.36
N SER A 2 -22.34 19.72 18.12
CA SER A 2 -21.79 18.41 17.82
C SER A 2 -20.27 18.46 17.80
N THR A 3 -19.67 17.39 18.22
CA THR A 3 -18.24 17.23 18.25
C THR A 3 -17.83 16.17 17.27
N ILE A 4 -16.94 16.51 16.39
CA ILE A 4 -16.40 15.54 15.45
C ILE A 4 -15.28 14.79 16.16
N LYS A 5 -15.39 13.49 16.19
CA LYS A 5 -14.38 12.66 16.82
C LYS A 5 -13.61 11.89 15.77
N LEU A 6 -12.29 11.98 15.86
CA LEU A 6 -11.40 11.27 14.95
C LEU A 6 -10.67 10.17 15.70
N TYR A 7 -10.43 9.09 15.01
CA TYR A 7 -9.77 7.93 15.58
C TYR A 7 -8.45 7.69 14.88
N PRO A 8 -7.35 7.51 15.62
CA PRO A 8 -6.05 7.31 14.97
C PRO A 8 -5.95 5.95 14.33
N MET A 9 -5.38 5.93 13.15
CA MET A 9 -5.11 4.73 12.39
C MET A 9 -3.78 4.92 11.67
N LYS A 10 -3.37 3.91 10.93
CA LYS A 10 -2.19 3.98 10.09
C LYS A 10 -2.60 3.81 8.64
N GLU A 11 -2.11 4.70 7.81
CA GLU A 11 -2.31 4.59 6.37
C GLU A 11 -1.05 3.98 5.76
N ILE A 12 -1.23 2.93 4.99
CA ILE A 12 -0.10 2.27 4.33
C ILE A 12 -0.28 2.43 2.84
N LYS A 13 0.74 2.97 2.19
CA LYS A 13 0.77 3.11 0.74
C LYS A 13 1.88 2.22 0.20
N ILE A 14 1.53 1.37 -0.73
CA ILE A 14 2.47 0.44 -1.32
C ILE A 14 2.49 0.70 -2.82
N ILE A 15 3.64 1.14 -3.31
CA ILE A 15 3.79 1.47 -4.73
C ILE A 15 4.69 0.41 -5.35
N ILE A 16 4.14 -0.33 -6.29
CA ILE A 16 4.89 -1.39 -6.97
C ILE A 16 4.42 -1.51 -8.40
N ASP A 17 5.14 -2.34 -9.14
CA ASP A 17 4.76 -2.71 -10.47
C ASP A 17 3.43 -3.44 -10.44
N GLY A 18 2.56 -3.14 -11.38
CA GLY A 18 1.23 -3.70 -11.39
C GLY A 18 1.18 -5.21 -11.49
N GLU A 19 2.20 -5.82 -12.09
CA GLU A 19 2.20 -7.27 -12.19
C GLU A 19 2.32 -7.95 -10.83
N HIS A 20 2.70 -7.21 -9.79
CA HIS A 20 2.87 -7.77 -8.45
C HIS A 20 1.75 -7.38 -7.49
N ILE A 21 0.73 -6.70 -7.98
CA ILE A 21 -0.35 -6.23 -7.12
C ILE A 21 -1.05 -7.38 -6.42
N LYS A 22 -1.21 -8.50 -7.11
CA LYS A 22 -1.95 -9.62 -6.54
C LYS A 22 -1.26 -10.14 -5.28
N PHE A 23 0.06 -10.16 -5.28
CA PHE A 23 0.78 -10.56 -4.08
C PHE A 23 0.45 -9.66 -2.91
N VAL A 24 0.42 -8.35 -3.15
CA VAL A 24 0.15 -7.40 -2.09
C VAL A 24 -1.26 -7.57 -1.55
N THR A 25 -2.24 -7.68 -2.44
CA THR A 25 -3.61 -7.82 -1.97
C THR A 25 -3.82 -9.13 -1.23
N GLU A 26 -3.10 -10.18 -1.62
CA GLU A 26 -3.20 -11.44 -0.89
C GLU A 26 -2.64 -11.31 0.53
N VAL A 27 -1.57 -10.56 0.70
CA VAL A 27 -1.06 -10.31 2.05
C VAL A 27 -2.07 -9.54 2.88
N LEU A 28 -2.66 -8.50 2.30
CA LEU A 28 -3.65 -7.71 3.01
C LEU A 28 -4.87 -8.54 3.39
N ASP A 29 -5.33 -9.39 2.47
CA ASP A 29 -6.47 -10.25 2.76
C ASP A 29 -6.15 -11.24 3.86
N ARG A 30 -4.96 -11.81 3.84
CA ARG A 30 -4.57 -12.80 4.84
C ARG A 30 -4.50 -12.17 6.23
N ILE A 31 -4.06 -10.94 6.31
CA ILE A 31 -3.96 -10.24 7.59
C ILE A 31 -5.29 -9.59 7.97
N LYS A 32 -6.25 -9.66 7.07
CA LYS A 32 -7.60 -9.16 7.31
C LYS A 32 -7.62 -7.65 7.46
N ALA A 33 -6.90 -6.97 6.58
CA ALA A 33 -7.11 -5.54 6.42
C ALA A 33 -8.55 -5.34 5.97
N SER A 34 -9.20 -4.30 6.50
CA SER A 34 -10.62 -4.11 6.27
C SER A 34 -10.94 -3.78 4.82
N GLY A 35 -9.96 -3.24 4.08
CA GLY A 35 -10.17 -2.93 2.69
C GLY A 35 -8.94 -2.23 2.13
N TYR A 36 -8.96 -2.02 0.83
CA TYR A 36 -7.86 -1.29 0.19
C TYR A 36 -8.37 -0.68 -1.10
N THR A 37 -7.65 0.31 -1.57
CA THR A 37 -7.94 0.98 -2.83
C THR A 37 -6.70 0.86 -3.72
N ILE A 38 -6.93 0.57 -4.99
CA ILE A 38 -5.84 0.45 -5.94
C ILE A 38 -5.90 1.63 -6.89
N PHE A 39 -4.77 2.33 -7.01
CA PHE A 39 -4.60 3.41 -7.97
C PHE A 39 -3.74 2.88 -9.09
N SER A 40 -4.23 2.97 -10.31
CA SER A 40 -3.53 2.40 -11.47
C SER A 40 -2.93 3.50 -12.34
N ASN A 41 -2.07 3.08 -13.23
CA ASN A 41 -1.50 3.96 -14.26
C ASN A 41 -0.70 5.11 -13.67
N LEU A 42 0.08 4.81 -12.66
CA LEU A 42 0.96 5.79 -12.07
C LEU A 42 2.28 5.81 -12.80
N SER A 43 2.95 6.94 -12.80
CA SER A 43 4.27 7.04 -13.35
C SER A 43 5.15 7.79 -12.37
N GLY A 44 6.43 7.51 -12.43
CA GLY A 44 7.36 8.16 -11.54
C GLY A 44 8.76 7.66 -11.79
N LYS A 45 9.69 8.25 -11.06
CA LYS A 45 11.10 7.92 -11.17
C LYS A 45 11.59 7.45 -9.83
N GLY A 46 12.16 6.26 -9.79
CA GLY A 46 12.63 5.69 -8.54
C GLY A 46 14.13 5.83 -8.39
N HIS A 47 14.60 5.32 -7.26
CA HIS A 47 16.01 5.40 -6.92
C HIS A 47 16.90 4.70 -7.91
N SER A 48 16.46 3.57 -8.39
CA SER A 48 17.32 2.75 -9.20
C SER A 48 17.51 3.34 -10.58
N GLY A 49 16.70 4.29 -10.96
CA GLY A 49 16.91 4.98 -12.23
C GLY A 49 16.73 4.10 -13.44
N PHE A 50 17.16 2.87 -13.35
CA PHE A 50 17.08 1.98 -14.48
C PHE A 50 15.64 1.73 -14.91
N HIS A 51 14.71 2.09 -14.10
CA HIS A 51 13.31 1.95 -14.43
C HIS A 51 12.93 2.69 -15.69
N GLU A 52 13.66 3.72 -16.01
CA GLU A 52 13.37 4.45 -17.23
C GLU A 52 13.55 3.58 -18.45
N GLY A 53 14.68 2.89 -18.50
CA GLY A 53 14.91 1.97 -19.59
C GLY A 53 13.91 0.84 -19.56
N HIS A 54 13.61 0.37 -18.40
CA HIS A 54 12.66 -0.70 -18.26
C HIS A 54 11.28 -0.28 -18.78
N LEU A 55 10.88 0.92 -18.45
CA LEU A 55 9.58 1.42 -18.87
C LEU A 55 9.49 1.57 -20.38
N LEU A 56 10.61 1.84 -21.02
CA LEU A 56 10.61 1.95 -22.46
C LEU A 56 10.23 0.65 -23.14
N PHE A 57 10.58 -0.47 -22.52
CA PHE A 57 10.34 -1.76 -23.12
C PHE A 57 9.10 -2.44 -22.58
N ASN A 58 8.54 -1.91 -21.52
CA ASN A 58 7.43 -2.57 -20.86
C ASN A 58 6.42 -1.54 -20.41
N ASP A 59 5.85 -0.90 -21.38
CA ASP A 59 4.86 0.13 -21.08
C ASP A 59 3.56 -0.46 -20.59
N THR A 60 3.38 -1.77 -20.65
CA THR A 60 2.22 -2.40 -20.02
C THR A 60 2.41 -2.55 -18.53
N SER A 61 3.65 -2.47 -18.09
CA SER A 61 3.98 -2.64 -16.70
C SER A 61 3.98 -1.28 -16.04
N SER A 62 2.81 -0.81 -15.68
CA SER A 62 2.71 0.48 -15.04
C SER A 62 2.74 0.33 -13.53
N LEU A 63 3.17 1.38 -12.88
CA LEU A 63 3.16 1.42 -11.43
C LEU A 63 1.75 1.51 -10.91
N GLN A 64 1.51 0.86 -9.79
CA GLN A 64 0.24 0.94 -9.11
C GLN A 64 0.49 1.18 -7.64
N MET A 65 -0.49 1.77 -6.98
CA MET A 65 -0.42 2.02 -5.56
C MET A 65 -1.59 1.35 -4.87
N VAL A 66 -1.30 0.60 -3.82
CA VAL A 66 -2.34 0.07 -2.96
C VAL A 66 -2.35 0.92 -1.70
N LEU A 67 -3.51 1.42 -1.35
CA LEU A 67 -3.69 2.23 -0.16
C LEU A 67 -4.62 1.48 0.78
N THR A 68 -4.20 1.29 2.02
CA THR A 68 -5.04 0.69 3.03
C THR A 68 -4.88 1.46 4.34
N VAL A 69 -5.93 1.47 5.13
CA VAL A 69 -5.91 2.12 6.44
C VAL A 69 -6.26 1.05 7.46
N VAL A 70 -5.39 0.90 8.44
CA VAL A 70 -5.52 -0.20 9.40
C VAL A 70 -5.22 0.29 10.80
N PRO A 71 -5.70 -0.44 11.81
CA PRO A 71 -5.25 -0.17 13.18
C PRO A 71 -3.76 -0.40 13.31
N ASP A 72 -3.18 0.27 14.28
CA ASP A 72 -1.73 0.22 14.46
C ASP A 72 -1.20 -1.21 14.58
N GLU A 73 -1.93 -2.07 15.24
CA GLU A 73 -1.45 -3.43 15.50
C GLU A 73 -1.33 -4.27 14.23
N LYS A 74 -1.92 -3.84 13.12
CA LYS A 74 -1.81 -4.59 11.87
C LYS A 74 -0.64 -4.14 11.01
N VAL A 75 0.03 -3.06 11.38
CA VAL A 75 1.11 -2.53 10.56
C VAL A 75 2.26 -3.53 10.46
N GLU A 76 2.75 -4.00 11.59
CA GLU A 76 3.91 -4.86 11.56
C GLU A 76 3.64 -6.18 10.84
N PRO A 77 2.51 -6.87 11.04
CA PRO A 77 2.25 -8.06 10.24
C PRO A 77 2.22 -7.79 8.75
N ILE A 78 1.66 -6.66 8.33
CA ILE A 78 1.64 -6.32 6.92
C ILE A 78 3.05 -6.11 6.40
N LEU A 79 3.86 -5.33 7.12
CA LEU A 79 5.22 -5.07 6.69
C LEU A 79 6.04 -6.36 6.66
N SER A 80 5.85 -7.21 7.65
CA SER A 80 6.54 -8.49 7.67
C SER A 80 6.17 -9.37 6.50
N GLY A 81 4.89 -9.34 6.12
CA GLY A 81 4.45 -10.13 4.98
C GLY A 81 4.97 -9.62 3.65
N LEU A 82 5.22 -8.31 3.54
CA LEU A 82 5.67 -7.73 2.30
C LEU A 82 7.18 -7.62 2.18
N ARG A 83 7.88 -7.63 3.30
CA ARG A 83 9.31 -7.37 3.31
C ARG A 83 10.12 -8.31 2.43
N PRO A 84 9.91 -9.64 2.47
CA PRO A 84 10.73 -10.51 1.62
C PRO A 84 10.54 -10.20 0.15
N PHE A 85 9.33 -9.81 -0.23
CA PHE A 85 9.05 -9.47 -1.61
C PHE A 85 9.80 -8.20 -2.00
N LEU A 86 9.74 -7.18 -1.16
CA LEU A 86 10.34 -5.89 -1.47
C LEU A 86 11.86 -5.93 -1.45
N GLU A 87 12.44 -6.93 -0.82
CA GLU A 87 13.88 -7.10 -0.87
C GLU A 87 14.32 -7.63 -2.22
N ARG A 88 13.42 -8.21 -3.00
CA ARG A 88 13.74 -8.78 -4.31
C ARG A 88 13.26 -7.92 -5.46
N HIS A 89 12.28 -7.07 -5.22
CA HIS A 89 11.65 -6.31 -6.28
C HIS A 89 11.61 -4.86 -5.91
N SER A 90 11.59 -4.01 -6.92
CA SER A 90 11.44 -2.59 -6.68
C SER A 90 10.07 -2.28 -6.12
N GLY A 91 10.04 -1.34 -5.22
CA GLY A 91 8.79 -0.91 -4.64
C GLY A 91 9.05 -0.05 -3.44
N SER A 92 8.00 0.60 -2.97
CA SER A 92 8.10 1.50 -1.82
C SER A 92 6.89 1.30 -0.93
N ILE A 93 7.13 1.39 0.36
CA ILE A 93 6.05 1.36 1.34
C ILE A 93 6.17 2.60 2.21
N PHE A 94 5.04 3.25 2.42
CA PHE A 94 4.95 4.40 3.30
C PHE A 94 3.93 4.12 4.37
N VAL A 95 4.28 4.41 5.62
CA VAL A 95 3.36 4.28 6.74
C VAL A 95 3.18 5.67 7.32
N ILE A 96 1.94 6.13 7.36
CA ILE A 96 1.62 7.49 7.70
C ILE A 96 0.53 7.47 8.77
N ASP A 97 0.66 8.37 9.73
CA ASP A 97 -0.40 8.54 10.72
C ASP A 97 -1.61 9.15 10.06
N ALA A 98 -2.77 8.61 10.37
CA ALA A 98 -4.03 9.09 9.82
C ALA A 98 -5.08 9.08 10.92
N CYS A 99 -6.15 9.81 10.67
CA CYS A 99 -7.30 9.80 11.58
C CYS A 99 -8.54 9.55 10.75
N VAL A 100 -9.42 8.74 11.28
CA VAL A 100 -10.64 8.38 10.55
C VAL A 100 -11.86 8.73 11.37
N LEU A 101 -12.96 8.97 10.69
CA LEU A 101 -14.23 9.28 11.33
C LEU A 101 -14.98 8.04 11.77
N ARG A 102 -14.84 6.94 11.04
CA ARG A 102 -15.63 5.75 11.28
C ARG A 102 -14.72 4.60 11.66
N LYS A 103 -14.44 4.54 12.95
CA LYS A 103 -13.51 3.58 13.49
C LYS A 103 -13.86 2.14 13.11
N ASP A 104 -15.13 1.79 13.18
CA ASP A 104 -15.56 0.42 12.96
C ASP A 104 -15.38 -0.04 11.51
N HIS A 105 -15.20 0.90 10.57
CA HIS A 105 -14.90 0.54 9.19
C HIS A 105 -13.52 -0.09 9.04
N PHE A 106 -12.61 0.20 9.95
CA PHE A 106 -11.22 -0.17 9.81
C PHE A 106 -10.76 -1.19 10.85
N GLU A 107 -11.64 -1.53 11.76
CA GLU A 107 -11.41 -2.59 12.72
C GLU A 107 -12.20 -3.80 12.30
N SER A 108 -11.63 -4.96 12.37
CA SER A 108 -12.36 -6.16 12.00
C SER A 108 -12.06 -7.30 12.94
#